data_87b5a58e3d9051e3ece24629fda5f2e1
#
_entry.id   87b5a58e3d9051e3ece24629fda5f2e1
#
_cell.length_a   1.000
_cell.length_b   1.000
_cell.length_c   1.000
_cell.angle_alpha   90.00
_cell.angle_beta   90.00
_cell.angle_gamma   90.00
#
_symmetry.space_group_name_H-M   'P 1'
#
loop_
_entity.id
_entity.type
_entity.pdbx_description
1 polymer ?
#
loop_
_entity_poly.entity_id
_entity_poly.type
_entity_poly.pdbx_seq_one_letter_code
_entity_poly.pdbx_strand_id
1 'polypeptide(L)'
;MNWKEFQPKTRYRKTITNTFLSEQDCDMFIMVLKQQWPSYISELPQAKLEITKSIEKPNTMQAIWTLKDATHLRKLNALGQKIIKPYRDKLSPKVLDVDSEALCII
;
A
#
# COMPACT_ATOMS: atom_id res chain seq x y z
N MET A 1 30.03 10.99 0.16
CA MET A 1 29.31 9.71 0.02
C MET A 1 28.27 9.84 -1.11
N ASN A 2 28.28 8.92 -2.04
CA ASN A 2 27.30 8.90 -3.12
C ASN A 2 26.08 8.07 -2.68
N TRP A 3 24.95 8.71 -2.46
CA TRP A 3 23.73 8.03 -2.02
C TRP A 3 23.27 6.94 -2.99
N LYS A 4 23.66 7.01 -4.27
CA LYS A 4 23.27 5.99 -5.27
C LYS A 4 23.87 4.62 -4.95
N GLU A 5 24.99 4.55 -4.26
CA GLU A 5 25.61 3.29 -3.85
C GLU A 5 24.79 2.56 -2.78
N PHE A 6 23.89 3.27 -2.11
CA PHE A 6 23.08 2.75 -1.02
C PHE A 6 21.61 2.56 -1.41
N GLN A 7 21.29 2.58 -2.71
CA GLN A 7 19.93 2.35 -3.16
C GLN A 7 19.52 0.93 -2.82
N PRO A 8 18.33 0.74 -2.22
CA PRO A 8 17.82 -0.59 -1.95
C PRO A 8 17.46 -1.31 -3.26
N LYS A 9 17.48 -2.65 -3.24
CA LYS A 9 17.07 -3.46 -4.38
C LYS A 9 15.61 -3.21 -4.75
N THR A 10 14.77 -2.97 -3.76
CA THR A 10 13.38 -2.60 -3.94
C THR A 10 13.29 -1.08 -3.83
N ARG A 11 13.19 -0.39 -4.97
CA ARG A 11 13.36 1.06 -5.05
C ARG A 11 12.09 1.86 -4.88
N TYR A 12 10.95 1.25 -5.12
CA TYR A 12 9.70 2.01 -5.17
C TYR A 12 8.87 1.80 -3.93
N ARG A 13 8.18 2.84 -3.52
CA ARG A 13 7.24 2.84 -2.39
C ARG A 13 5.92 3.38 -2.87
N LYS A 14 4.84 2.78 -2.39
CA LYS A 14 3.50 3.29 -2.56
C LYS A 14 2.86 3.34 -1.17
N THR A 15 2.47 4.53 -0.76
CA THR A 15 1.79 4.72 0.53
C THR A 15 0.37 5.20 0.25
N ILE A 16 -0.60 4.40 0.65
CA ILE A 16 -2.01 4.75 0.49
C ILE A 16 -2.60 4.95 1.89
N THR A 17 -3.00 6.19 2.17
CA THR A 17 -3.67 6.53 3.42
C THR A 17 -5.16 6.59 3.16
N ASN A 18 -5.93 5.81 3.91
CA ASN A 18 -7.39 5.80 3.82
C ASN A 18 -7.97 6.26 5.16
N THR A 19 -8.82 7.28 5.11
CA THR A 19 -9.56 7.78 6.29
C THR A 19 -11.04 7.47 6.09
N PHE A 20 -11.58 6.65 6.97
CA PHE A 20 -12.95 6.17 6.90
C PHE A 20 -13.87 6.99 7.80
N LEU A 21 -15.19 6.83 7.62
CA LEU A 21 -16.18 7.50 8.48
C LEU A 21 -16.15 6.95 9.90
N SER A 22 -15.77 5.68 10.08
CA SER A 22 -15.72 5.04 11.38
C SER A 22 -14.53 4.11 11.51
N GLU A 23 -14.14 3.79 12.74
CA GLU A 23 -13.15 2.77 13.03
C GLU A 23 -13.57 1.40 12.51
N GLN A 24 -14.87 1.10 12.61
CA GLN A 24 -15.45 -0.16 12.15
C GLN A 24 -15.23 -0.36 10.65
N ASP A 25 -15.45 0.68 9.84
CA ASP A 25 -15.21 0.65 8.41
C ASP A 25 -13.71 0.46 8.11
N CYS A 26 -12.86 1.12 8.88
CA CYS A 26 -11.41 0.98 8.76
C CYS A 26 -10.97 -0.47 9.02
N ASP A 27 -11.47 -1.06 10.09
CA ASP A 27 -11.13 -2.44 10.45
C ASP A 27 -11.65 -3.44 9.40
N MET A 28 -12.83 -3.19 8.85
CA MET A 28 -13.41 -3.99 7.78
C MET A 28 -12.51 -3.94 6.53
N PHE A 29 -12.04 -2.76 6.15
CA PHE A 29 -11.17 -2.60 5.00
C PHE A 29 -9.81 -3.29 5.21
N ILE A 30 -9.23 -3.16 6.39
CA ILE A 30 -7.99 -3.87 6.74
C ILE A 30 -8.18 -5.39 6.57
N MET A 31 -9.31 -5.92 7.00
CA MET A 31 -9.62 -7.33 6.83
C MET A 31 -9.68 -7.72 5.35
N VAL A 32 -10.28 -6.88 4.50
CA VAL A 32 -10.32 -7.10 3.06
C VAL A 32 -8.91 -7.20 2.48
N LEU A 33 -8.01 -6.29 2.86
CA LEU A 33 -6.63 -6.31 2.38
C LEU A 33 -5.92 -7.61 2.80
N LYS A 34 -6.11 -8.05 4.04
CA LYS A 34 -5.52 -9.29 4.55
C LYS A 34 -6.04 -10.52 3.83
N GLN A 35 -7.29 -10.49 3.36
CA GLN A 35 -7.90 -11.62 2.67
C GLN A 35 -7.55 -11.64 1.17
N GLN A 36 -7.47 -10.49 0.54
CA GLN A 36 -7.31 -10.40 -0.91
C GLN A 36 -5.85 -10.50 -1.37
N TRP A 37 -4.95 -9.74 -0.73
CA TRP A 37 -3.58 -9.64 -1.23
C TRP A 37 -2.76 -10.94 -1.19
N PRO A 38 -2.89 -11.82 -0.19
CA PRO A 38 -2.06 -13.05 -0.19
C PRO A 38 -2.19 -13.89 -1.45
N SER A 39 -3.36 -13.89 -2.11
CA SER A 39 -3.56 -14.63 -3.35
C SER A 39 -2.82 -14.03 -4.56
N TYR A 40 -2.42 -12.77 -4.48
CA TYR A 40 -1.82 -12.04 -5.60
C TYR A 40 -0.37 -11.63 -5.36
N ILE A 41 0.12 -11.79 -4.13
CA ILE A 41 1.47 -11.31 -3.78
C ILE A 41 2.58 -12.00 -4.59
N SER A 42 2.35 -13.25 -5.02
CA SER A 42 3.31 -13.99 -5.84
C SER A 42 3.50 -13.38 -7.23
N GLU A 43 2.55 -12.57 -7.69
CA GLU A 43 2.66 -11.84 -8.96
C GLU A 43 3.57 -10.62 -8.86
N LEU A 44 3.99 -10.27 -7.65
CA LEU A 44 4.85 -9.11 -7.36
C LEU A 44 6.10 -9.58 -6.60
N PRO A 45 7.04 -10.28 -7.29
CA PRO A 45 8.25 -10.77 -6.63
C PRO A 45 8.98 -9.65 -5.88
N GLN A 46 9.44 -9.96 -4.66
CA GLN A 46 10.12 -9.03 -3.76
C GLN A 46 9.23 -7.91 -3.21
N ALA A 47 7.93 -7.92 -3.48
CA ALA A 47 7.02 -6.95 -2.90
C ALA A 47 6.77 -7.25 -1.43
N LYS A 48 6.59 -6.19 -0.66
CA LYS A 48 6.22 -6.24 0.74
C LYS A 48 5.06 -5.28 0.97
N LEU A 49 4.04 -5.76 1.64
CA LEU A 49 2.92 -4.92 2.07
C LEU A 49 2.92 -4.84 3.60
N GLU A 50 2.95 -3.63 4.10
CA GLU A 50 2.80 -3.33 5.52
C GLU A 50 1.51 -2.56 5.71
N ILE A 51 0.70 -3.00 6.66
CA ILE A 51 -0.57 -2.34 6.98
C ILE A 51 -0.43 -1.75 8.38
N THR A 52 -0.69 -0.45 8.50
CA THR A 52 -0.64 0.26 9.77
C THR A 52 -1.97 0.95 10.04
N LYS A 53 -2.30 1.15 11.30
CA LYS A 53 -3.48 1.87 11.74
C LYS A 53 -3.03 2.97 12.68
N SER A 54 -3.56 4.17 12.51
CA SER A 54 -3.19 5.31 13.34
C SER A 54 -3.59 5.06 14.80
N ILE A 55 -2.67 5.35 15.71
CA ILE A 55 -2.94 5.25 17.15
C ILE A 55 -3.91 6.34 17.59
N GLU A 56 -3.72 7.56 17.08
CA GLU A 56 -4.54 8.71 17.46
C GLU A 56 -5.88 8.78 16.74
N LYS A 57 -5.91 8.33 15.48
CA LYS A 57 -7.11 8.36 14.63
C LYS A 57 -7.40 6.94 14.12
N PRO A 58 -8.07 6.10 14.92
CA PRO A 58 -8.25 4.69 14.58
C PRO A 58 -9.15 4.42 13.38
N ASN A 59 -9.75 5.47 12.80
CA ASN A 59 -10.46 5.39 11.52
C ASN A 59 -9.53 5.64 10.31
N THR A 60 -8.23 5.79 10.55
CA THR A 60 -7.23 6.03 9.50
C THR A 60 -6.22 4.89 9.48
N MET A 61 -5.97 4.36 8.27
CA MET A 61 -4.99 3.29 8.06
C MET A 61 -4.11 3.61 6.88
N GLN A 62 -2.94 2.98 6.82
CA GLN A 62 -2.04 3.07 5.68
C GLN A 62 -1.70 1.68 5.16
N ALA A 63 -1.69 1.56 3.84
CA ALA A 63 -1.08 0.43 3.14
C ALA A 63 0.24 0.91 2.56
N ILE A 64 1.34 0.32 3.02
CA ILE A 64 2.69 0.75 2.65
C ILE A 64 3.34 -0.37 1.85
N TRP A 65 3.50 -0.12 0.56
CA TRP A 65 4.10 -1.07 -0.37
C TRP A 65 5.56 -0.77 -0.63
N THR A 66 6.37 -1.82 -0.62
CA THR A 66 7.74 -1.81 -1.09
C THR A 66 7.79 -2.64 -2.36
N LEU A 67 8.28 -2.05 -3.46
CA LEU A 67 8.23 -2.68 -4.77
C LEU A 67 9.60 -2.65 -5.45
N LYS A 68 9.84 -3.64 -6.28
CA LYS A 68 11.10 -3.83 -6.98
C LYS A 68 11.38 -2.71 -8.00
N ASP A 69 10.41 -2.40 -8.86
CA ASP A 69 10.61 -1.49 -9.97
C ASP A 69 9.29 -0.85 -10.42
N ALA A 70 9.39 0.04 -11.42
CA ALA A 70 8.23 0.74 -11.96
C ALA A 70 7.21 -0.20 -12.62
N THR A 71 7.67 -1.30 -13.20
CA THR A 71 6.78 -2.30 -13.81
C THR A 71 5.90 -2.95 -12.75
N HIS A 72 6.48 -3.30 -11.60
CA HIS A 72 5.72 -3.84 -10.47
C HIS A 72 4.76 -2.80 -9.87
N LEU A 73 5.15 -1.52 -9.85
CA LEU A 73 4.27 -0.46 -9.41
C LEU A 73 3.02 -0.38 -10.29
N ARG A 74 3.20 -0.41 -11.62
CA ARG A 74 2.07 -0.41 -12.56
C ARG A 74 1.20 -1.64 -12.39
N LYS A 75 1.81 -2.81 -12.19
CA LYS A 75 1.07 -4.05 -11.96
C LYS A 75 0.26 -4.00 -10.67
N LEU A 76 0.86 -3.45 -9.61
CA LEU A 76 0.15 -3.24 -8.34
C LEU A 76 -1.07 -2.34 -8.53
N ASN A 77 -0.91 -1.25 -9.28
CA ASN A 77 -2.02 -0.33 -9.55
C ASN A 77 -3.15 -1.03 -10.29
N ALA A 78 -2.83 -1.84 -11.29
CA ALA A 78 -3.84 -2.59 -12.04
C ALA A 78 -4.55 -3.63 -11.16
N LEU A 79 -3.81 -4.36 -10.34
CA LEU A 79 -4.39 -5.33 -9.41
C LEU A 79 -5.29 -4.63 -8.37
N GLY A 80 -4.84 -3.51 -7.82
CA GLY A 80 -5.61 -2.73 -6.86
C GLY A 80 -6.95 -2.26 -7.42
N GLN A 81 -6.96 -1.81 -8.67
CA GLN A 81 -8.20 -1.42 -9.34
C GLN A 81 -9.17 -2.59 -9.48
N LYS A 82 -8.64 -3.78 -9.70
CA LYS A 82 -9.45 -4.98 -9.92
C LYS A 82 -9.99 -5.58 -8.62
N ILE A 83 -9.13 -5.74 -7.61
CA ILE A 83 -9.46 -6.55 -6.42
C ILE A 83 -9.78 -5.72 -5.18
N ILE A 84 -9.33 -4.46 -5.10
CA ILE A 84 -9.51 -3.64 -3.90
C ILE A 84 -10.49 -2.49 -4.10
N LYS A 85 -10.43 -1.81 -5.24
CA LYS A 85 -11.28 -0.64 -5.51
C LYS A 85 -12.77 -0.89 -5.28
N PRO A 86 -13.36 -2.05 -5.66
CA PRO A 86 -14.78 -2.29 -5.40
C PRO A 86 -15.15 -2.21 -3.91
N TYR A 87 -14.27 -2.70 -3.03
CA TYR A 87 -14.49 -2.62 -1.59
C TYR A 87 -14.29 -1.20 -1.06
N ARG A 88 -13.24 -0.53 -1.56
CA ARG A 88 -12.97 0.86 -1.17
C ARG A 88 -14.13 1.78 -1.54
N ASP A 89 -14.67 1.62 -2.73
CA ASP A 89 -15.78 2.45 -3.21
C ASP A 89 -17.02 2.31 -2.33
N LYS A 90 -17.29 1.12 -1.80
CA LYS A 90 -18.42 0.89 -0.90
C LYS A 90 -18.29 1.64 0.42
N LEU A 91 -17.05 1.78 0.92
CA LEU A 91 -16.77 2.43 2.20
C LEU A 91 -16.45 3.92 2.05
N SER A 92 -16.21 4.36 0.82
CA SER A 92 -15.98 5.78 0.44
C SER A 92 -15.00 6.53 1.35
N PRO A 93 -13.80 6.01 1.62
CA PRO A 93 -12.83 6.73 2.43
C PRO A 93 -12.24 7.92 1.68
N LYS A 94 -11.67 8.86 2.41
CA LYS A 94 -10.73 9.82 1.84
C LYS A 94 -9.42 9.10 1.58
N VAL A 95 -8.89 9.23 0.37
CA VAL A 95 -7.68 8.50 -0.04
C VAL A 95 -6.58 9.49 -0.39
N LEU A 96 -5.40 9.27 0.18
CA LEU A 96 -4.17 9.91 -0.23
C LEU A 96 -3.22 8.83 -0.69
N ASP A 97 -2.87 8.83 -1.98
CA ASP A 97 -2.01 7.83 -2.60
C ASP A 97 -0.74 8.52 -3.09
N VAL A 98 0.40 8.13 -2.53
CA VAL A 98 1.70 8.73 -2.85
C VAL A 98 2.65 7.63 -3.32
N ASP A 99 3.10 7.76 -4.57
CA ASP A 99 4.16 6.93 -5.11
C ASP A 99 5.50 7.66 -4.93
N SER A 100 6.52 6.94 -4.48
CA SER A 100 7.82 7.52 -4.22
C SER A 100 8.93 6.53 -4.53
N GLU A 101 10.15 7.05 -4.64
CA GLU A 101 11.34 6.24 -4.83
C GLU A 101 12.23 6.37 -3.60
N ALA A 102 12.67 5.23 -3.07
CA ALA A 102 13.62 5.22 -1.97
C ALA A 102 14.99 5.64 -2.50
N LEU A 103 15.52 6.74 -1.99
CA LEU A 103 16.82 7.27 -2.42
C LEU A 103 17.96 6.67 -1.63
N CYS A 104 17.76 6.42 -0.35
CA CYS A 104 18.76 5.83 0.53
C CYS A 104 18.08 5.27 1.77
N ILE A 105 18.81 4.37 2.44
CA ILE A 105 18.45 3.88 3.77
C ILE A 105 19.64 4.18 4.69
N ILE A 106 19.39 4.92 5.74
CA ILE A 106 20.44 5.35 6.69
C ILE A 106 20.39 4.50 7.94
#